data_fe36fcce3939e364c1c3cf28fda0a1eb
#
_entry.id   fe36fcce3939e364c1c3cf28fda0a1eb
#
_cell.length_a   1.000
_cell.length_b   1.000
_cell.length_c   1.000
_cell.angle_alpha   90.00
_cell.angle_beta   90.00
_cell.angle_gamma   90.00
#
_symmetry.space_group_name_H-M   'P 1'
#
loop_
_entity.id
_entity.type
_entity.pdbx_description
1 polymer ?
#
loop_
_entity_poly.entity_id
_entity_poly.type
_entity_poly.pdbx_seq_one_letter_code
_entity_poly.pdbx_strand_id
1 'polypeptide(L)'
;SFTLAARYGGTTWRSPVSLTTMGAHQVANAVAATAAALAALAMNDGTDEQTVIQIAGALSNAVSRSAMRMQLRERADGLVLVEDCYNANPDSMAASLAAMGHVLAARRARDPQTRGVAVLGDMLELGADSARLNAESGRRAAQAGFDVIIAVGDEAESIADGAQTEGAHVIVATVEEAARSLGWTSHDVVLLKASRGLALERVGRDVFAEGEAQA
;
A
#
# COMPACT_ATOMS: atom_id res chain seq x y z
N SER A 1 15.38 -2.13 0.94
CA SER A 1 16.54 -1.77 1.79
C SER A 1 17.17 -0.47 1.34
N PHE A 2 17.80 0.27 2.25
CA PHE A 2 18.52 1.52 2.01
C PHE A 2 19.67 1.66 3.01
N THR A 3 20.56 2.64 2.80
CA THR A 3 21.61 2.98 3.75
C THR A 3 21.17 4.22 4.54
N LEU A 4 21.00 4.08 5.84
CA LEU A 4 20.81 5.19 6.76
C LEU A 4 22.15 5.90 6.96
N ALA A 5 22.18 7.23 6.74
CA ALA A 5 23.33 8.07 7.04
C ALA A 5 22.93 9.14 8.07
N ALA A 6 23.55 9.11 9.23
CA ALA A 6 23.35 10.10 10.30
C ALA A 6 24.61 10.96 10.47
N ARG A 7 24.44 12.28 10.56
CA ARG A 7 25.53 13.24 10.77
C ARG A 7 25.33 14.00 12.05
N TYR A 8 26.32 13.96 12.93
CA TYR A 8 26.32 14.69 14.19
C TYR A 8 27.77 15.10 14.56
N GLY A 9 27.97 16.29 15.07
CA GLY A 9 29.29 16.79 15.49
C GLY A 9 30.37 16.76 14.39
N GLY A 10 29.98 16.85 13.11
CA GLY A 10 30.91 16.77 11.97
C GLY A 10 31.21 15.34 11.50
N THR A 11 30.84 14.32 12.25
CA THR A 11 31.03 12.90 11.90
C THR A 11 29.78 12.35 11.21
N THR A 12 29.97 11.46 10.23
CA THR A 12 28.87 10.78 9.53
C THR A 12 29.02 9.27 9.71
N TRP A 13 28.01 8.65 10.31
CA TRP A 13 27.91 7.19 10.41
C TRP A 13 26.91 6.64 9.40
N ARG A 14 27.13 5.42 8.96
CA ARG A 14 26.28 4.75 7.94
C ARG A 14 25.93 3.35 8.43
N SER A 15 24.65 2.97 8.31
CA SER A 15 24.20 1.63 8.62
C SER A 15 23.13 1.15 7.64
N PRO A 16 23.17 -0.12 7.21
CA PRO A 16 22.13 -0.68 6.35
C PRO A 16 20.82 -0.84 7.13
N VAL A 17 19.69 -0.57 6.45
CA VAL A 17 18.33 -0.77 6.98
C VAL A 17 17.54 -1.56 5.95
N SER A 18 16.84 -2.59 6.40
CA SER A 18 15.92 -3.39 5.58
C SER A 18 14.53 -3.35 6.22
N LEU A 19 13.67 -2.47 5.73
CA LEU A 19 12.30 -2.36 6.27
C LEU A 19 11.47 -3.59 5.86
N THR A 20 10.62 -4.04 6.76
CA THR A 20 9.62 -5.09 6.52
C THR A 20 8.36 -4.53 5.85
N THR A 21 8.20 -3.20 5.83
CA THR A 21 7.07 -2.50 5.22
C THR A 21 7.39 -2.06 3.79
N MET A 22 6.38 -2.07 2.91
CA MET A 22 6.54 -1.73 1.50
C MET A 22 6.31 -0.23 1.24
N GLY A 23 6.96 0.30 0.19
CA GLY A 23 6.76 1.64 -0.35
C GLY A 23 7.87 2.64 0.01
N ALA A 24 8.23 3.50 -0.94
CA ALA A 24 9.27 4.52 -0.78
C ALA A 24 8.98 5.52 0.35
N HIS A 25 7.70 5.80 0.63
CA HIS A 25 7.27 6.66 1.73
C HIS A 25 7.69 6.10 3.10
N GLN A 26 7.86 4.78 3.24
CA GLN A 26 8.34 4.18 4.48
C GLN A 26 9.81 4.51 4.76
N VAL A 27 10.60 4.78 3.73
CA VAL A 27 11.97 5.29 3.91
C VAL A 27 11.92 6.70 4.51
N ALA A 28 11.04 7.57 4.04
CA ALA A 28 10.86 8.90 4.62
C ALA A 28 10.40 8.84 6.10
N ASN A 29 9.46 7.94 6.40
CA ASN A 29 9.01 7.69 7.78
C ASN A 29 10.17 7.19 8.67
N ALA A 30 11.00 6.27 8.17
CA ALA A 30 12.17 5.77 8.89
C ALA A 30 13.20 6.88 9.15
N VAL A 31 13.42 7.77 8.17
CA VAL A 31 14.30 8.93 8.34
C VAL A 31 13.75 9.88 9.42
N ALA A 32 12.45 10.19 9.39
CA ALA A 32 11.81 11.03 10.40
C ALA A 32 11.90 10.41 11.80
N ALA A 33 11.64 9.10 11.92
CA ALA A 33 11.77 8.37 13.18
C ALA A 33 13.22 8.38 13.70
N THR A 34 14.20 8.23 12.79
CA THR A 34 15.63 8.33 13.14
C THR A 34 15.96 9.72 13.67
N ALA A 35 15.52 10.77 12.98
CA ALA A 35 15.78 12.14 13.41
C ALA A 35 15.20 12.42 14.81
N ALA A 36 13.97 11.97 15.06
CA ALA A 36 13.33 12.09 16.37
C ALA A 36 14.08 11.31 17.48
N ALA A 37 14.51 10.09 17.18
CA ALA A 37 15.27 9.26 18.12
C ALA A 37 16.63 9.89 18.46
N LEU A 38 17.37 10.35 17.45
CA LEU A 38 18.65 11.02 17.65
C LEU A 38 18.50 12.34 18.43
N ALA A 39 17.45 13.13 18.15
CA ALA A 39 17.18 14.35 18.90
C ALA A 39 16.90 14.05 20.39
N ALA A 40 16.10 13.02 20.68
CA ALA A 40 15.79 12.62 22.05
C ALA A 40 17.03 12.08 22.80
N LEU A 41 17.89 11.31 22.14
CA LEU A 41 19.10 10.76 22.72
C LEU A 41 20.21 11.81 22.91
N ALA A 42 20.33 12.76 21.96
CA ALA A 42 21.31 13.86 22.03
C ALA A 42 21.08 14.77 23.25
N MET A 43 19.85 14.81 23.79
CA MET A 43 19.53 15.56 25.01
C MET A 43 20.13 14.92 26.29
N ASN A 44 20.51 13.63 26.22
CA ASN A 44 21.02 12.90 27.39
C ASN A 44 22.54 12.64 27.29
N ASP A 45 23.04 11.90 26.31
CA ASP A 45 24.42 11.41 26.26
C ASP A 45 25.13 11.61 24.91
N GLY A 46 24.51 12.31 23.97
CA GLY A 46 25.07 12.49 22.61
C GLY A 46 24.80 11.32 21.69
N THR A 47 25.32 11.43 20.45
CA THR A 47 25.14 10.43 19.40
C THR A 47 26.51 9.85 18.99
N ASP A 48 26.63 8.55 19.00
CA ASP A 48 27.78 7.78 18.55
C ASP A 48 27.42 6.76 17.46
N GLU A 49 28.41 6.03 16.95
CA GLU A 49 28.22 5.00 15.94
C GLU A 49 27.29 3.88 16.41
N GLN A 50 27.45 3.45 17.67
CA GLN A 50 26.66 2.37 18.26
C GLN A 50 25.18 2.74 18.32
N THR A 51 24.87 3.98 18.65
CA THR A 51 23.51 4.53 18.65
C THR A 51 22.88 4.44 17.26
N VAL A 52 23.62 4.82 16.20
CA VAL A 52 23.13 4.74 14.80
C VAL A 52 22.89 3.29 14.37
N ILE A 53 23.77 2.36 14.76
CA ILE A 53 23.60 0.92 14.51
C ILE A 53 22.35 0.37 15.22
N GLN A 54 22.13 0.75 16.48
CA GLN A 54 20.94 0.33 17.24
C GLN A 54 19.64 0.86 16.62
N ILE A 55 19.61 2.12 16.19
CA ILE A 55 18.45 2.69 15.49
C ILE A 55 18.20 1.95 14.18
N ALA A 56 19.23 1.68 13.38
CA ALA A 56 19.12 0.95 12.12
C ALA A 56 18.59 -0.49 12.34
N GLY A 57 19.07 -1.16 13.39
CA GLY A 57 18.58 -2.48 13.80
C GLY A 57 17.11 -2.44 14.24
N ALA A 58 16.73 -1.44 15.04
CA ALA A 58 15.35 -1.25 15.48
C ALA A 58 14.40 -0.99 14.30
N LEU A 59 14.81 -0.16 13.33
CA LEU A 59 14.05 0.08 12.11
C LEU A 59 13.89 -1.18 11.26
N SER A 60 14.94 -1.98 11.13
CA SER A 60 14.91 -3.24 10.36
C SER A 60 14.01 -4.29 10.99
N ASN A 61 13.85 -4.27 12.31
CA ASN A 61 12.98 -5.16 13.06
C ASN A 61 11.59 -4.55 13.33
N ALA A 62 11.34 -3.32 12.87
CA ALA A 62 10.07 -2.68 13.07
C ALA A 62 8.98 -3.39 12.24
N VAL A 63 7.92 -3.79 12.93
CA VAL A 63 6.70 -4.33 12.30
C VAL A 63 5.59 -3.29 12.36
N SER A 64 4.78 -3.21 11.31
CA SER A 64 3.59 -2.36 11.36
C SER A 64 2.65 -2.88 12.45
N ARG A 65 2.41 -2.05 13.47
CA ARG A 65 1.42 -2.35 14.52
C ARG A 65 0.00 -1.90 14.15
N SER A 66 -0.12 -1.11 13.09
CA SER A 66 -1.40 -0.66 12.56
C SER A 66 -1.85 -1.63 11.49
N ALA A 67 -2.96 -2.30 11.72
CA ALA A 67 -3.63 -3.09 10.70
C ALA A 67 -4.01 -2.21 9.50
N MET A 68 -4.21 -2.82 8.34
CA MET A 68 -4.70 -2.17 7.12
C MET A 68 -3.80 -1.01 6.62
N ARG A 69 -2.47 -1.08 6.85
CA ARG A 69 -1.46 -0.16 6.30
C ARG A 69 -0.41 -0.94 5.53
N MET A 70 -0.64 -1.14 4.23
CA MET A 70 0.18 -1.98 3.35
C MET A 70 0.42 -3.37 3.96
N GLN A 71 -0.60 -3.91 4.64
CA GLN A 71 -0.55 -5.21 5.29
C GLN A 71 -0.69 -6.31 4.23
N LEU A 72 0.37 -7.10 4.04
CA LEU A 72 0.37 -8.21 3.11
C LEU A 72 -0.19 -9.46 3.79
N ARG A 73 -1.10 -10.14 3.10
CA ARG A 73 -1.62 -11.46 3.43
C ARG A 73 -1.51 -12.35 2.18
N GLU A 74 -1.22 -13.62 2.39
CA GLU A 74 -1.17 -14.62 1.32
C GLU A 74 -2.16 -15.74 1.64
N ARG A 75 -3.03 -16.04 0.67
CA ARG A 75 -3.99 -17.15 0.75
C ARG A 75 -3.26 -18.45 0.45
N ALA A 76 -3.75 -19.59 0.98
CA ALA A 76 -3.09 -20.89 0.87
C ALA A 76 -2.82 -21.33 -0.58
N ASP A 77 -3.63 -20.88 -1.54
CA ASP A 77 -3.47 -21.18 -2.97
C ASP A 77 -2.45 -20.27 -3.67
N GLY A 78 -1.95 -19.19 -3.00
CA GLY A 78 -0.95 -18.28 -3.56
C GLY A 78 -1.48 -16.88 -3.94
N LEU A 79 -2.79 -16.61 -3.82
CA LEU A 79 -3.32 -15.25 -3.96
C LEU A 79 -2.68 -14.32 -2.93
N VAL A 80 -2.23 -13.16 -3.38
CA VAL A 80 -1.64 -12.11 -2.52
C VAL A 80 -2.62 -10.95 -2.38
N LEU A 81 -2.94 -10.60 -1.14
CA LEU A 81 -3.76 -9.45 -0.78
C LEU A 81 -2.94 -8.43 0.01
N VAL A 82 -3.03 -7.16 -0.39
CA VAL A 82 -2.46 -6.03 0.36
C VAL A 82 -3.59 -5.15 0.85
N GLU A 83 -3.77 -5.12 2.16
CA GLU A 83 -4.74 -4.25 2.83
C GLU A 83 -4.09 -2.91 3.18
N ASP A 84 -4.55 -1.84 2.53
CA ASP A 84 -4.13 -0.46 2.80
C ASP A 84 -5.35 0.47 2.93
N CYS A 85 -6.37 0.00 3.65
CA CYS A 85 -7.68 0.61 3.77
C CYS A 85 -7.97 1.22 5.15
N TYR A 86 -6.93 1.57 5.92
CA TYR A 86 -7.09 2.32 7.16
C TYR A 86 -7.52 3.77 6.89
N ASN A 87 -6.95 4.40 5.87
CA ASN A 87 -7.32 5.73 5.39
C ASN A 87 -6.84 5.93 3.95
N ALA A 88 -7.45 6.90 3.24
CA ALA A 88 -7.03 7.30 1.91
C ALA A 88 -7.01 8.82 1.77
N ASN A 89 -5.99 9.33 1.12
CA ASN A 89 -5.85 10.67 0.60
C ASN A 89 -5.04 10.62 -0.71
N PRO A 90 -4.98 11.69 -1.51
CA PRO A 90 -4.33 11.67 -2.82
C PRO A 90 -2.87 11.19 -2.79
N ASP A 91 -2.09 11.60 -1.81
CA ASP A 91 -0.68 11.23 -1.69
C ASP A 91 -0.50 9.75 -1.30
N SER A 92 -1.29 9.28 -0.32
CA SER A 92 -1.23 7.88 0.11
C SER A 92 -1.78 6.94 -0.97
N MET A 93 -2.80 7.36 -1.72
CA MET A 93 -3.32 6.62 -2.87
C MET A 93 -2.23 6.46 -3.94
N ALA A 94 -1.62 7.57 -4.35
CA ALA A 94 -0.53 7.55 -5.33
C ALA A 94 0.65 6.68 -4.88
N ALA A 95 1.04 6.78 -3.61
CA ALA A 95 2.16 6.00 -3.06
C ALA A 95 1.87 4.50 -3.04
N SER A 96 0.64 4.10 -2.64
CA SER A 96 0.24 2.68 -2.62
C SER A 96 0.17 2.10 -4.01
N LEU A 97 -0.44 2.80 -4.96
CA LEU A 97 -0.55 2.37 -6.35
C LEU A 97 0.83 2.20 -7.00
N ALA A 98 1.73 3.18 -6.81
CA ALA A 98 3.09 3.09 -7.32
C ALA A 98 3.86 1.90 -6.71
N ALA A 99 3.76 1.69 -5.39
CA ALA A 99 4.40 0.57 -4.72
C ALA A 99 3.90 -0.78 -5.26
N MET A 100 2.58 -0.91 -5.44
CA MET A 100 1.97 -2.13 -5.99
C MET A 100 2.31 -2.34 -7.46
N GLY A 101 2.44 -1.29 -8.26
CA GLY A 101 2.92 -1.39 -9.65
C GLY A 101 4.31 -2.06 -9.74
N HIS A 102 5.23 -1.73 -8.84
CA HIS A 102 6.52 -2.41 -8.75
C HIS A 102 6.39 -3.89 -8.35
N VAL A 103 5.48 -4.20 -7.41
CA VAL A 103 5.21 -5.59 -7.00
C VAL A 103 4.64 -6.38 -8.16
N LEU A 104 3.66 -5.83 -8.89
CA LEU A 104 3.07 -6.46 -10.08
C LEU A 104 4.12 -6.74 -11.16
N ALA A 105 4.95 -5.76 -11.49
CA ALA A 105 6.01 -5.92 -12.48
C ALA A 105 7.01 -7.02 -12.09
N ALA A 106 7.43 -7.04 -10.82
CA ALA A 106 8.35 -8.07 -10.31
C ALA A 106 7.72 -9.47 -10.30
N ARG A 107 6.42 -9.58 -9.99
CA ARG A 107 5.72 -10.85 -9.97
C ARG A 107 5.47 -11.36 -11.39
N ARG A 108 5.04 -10.51 -12.32
CA ARG A 108 4.85 -10.85 -13.74
C ARG A 108 6.12 -11.33 -14.43
N ALA A 109 7.29 -10.83 -14.02
CA ALA A 109 8.57 -11.33 -14.52
C ALA A 109 8.85 -12.79 -14.13
N ARG A 110 8.21 -13.31 -13.09
CA ARG A 110 8.32 -14.70 -12.61
C ARG A 110 7.13 -15.56 -13.00
N ASP A 111 5.96 -14.97 -13.02
CA ASP A 111 4.69 -15.59 -13.37
C ASP A 111 3.91 -14.66 -14.31
N PRO A 112 3.98 -14.91 -15.64
CA PRO A 112 3.25 -14.11 -16.64
C PRO A 112 1.72 -14.15 -16.51
N GLN A 113 1.16 -15.10 -15.75
CA GLN A 113 -0.28 -15.17 -15.50
C GLN A 113 -0.73 -14.22 -14.37
N THR A 114 0.21 -13.52 -13.71
CA THR A 114 -0.12 -12.58 -12.63
C THR A 114 -1.11 -11.52 -13.09
N ARG A 115 -2.27 -11.49 -12.42
CA ARG A 115 -3.32 -10.50 -12.60
C ARG A 115 -3.32 -9.51 -11.45
N GLY A 116 -3.18 -8.21 -11.76
CA GLY A 116 -3.28 -7.13 -10.80
C GLY A 116 -4.73 -6.69 -10.64
N VAL A 117 -5.25 -6.72 -9.42
CA VAL A 117 -6.61 -6.25 -9.09
C VAL A 117 -6.53 -5.15 -8.05
N ALA A 118 -7.12 -3.98 -8.32
CA ALA A 118 -7.26 -2.90 -7.35
C ALA A 118 -8.73 -2.76 -6.96
N VAL A 119 -9.06 -2.92 -5.69
CA VAL A 119 -10.35 -2.52 -5.12
C VAL A 119 -10.16 -1.15 -4.52
N LEU A 120 -10.69 -0.13 -5.18
CA LEU A 120 -10.52 1.27 -4.81
C LEU A 120 -11.85 1.86 -4.34
N GLY A 121 -11.83 2.50 -3.21
CA GLY A 121 -12.97 3.26 -2.71
C GLY A 121 -12.63 4.72 -2.46
N ASP A 122 -13.65 5.47 -2.07
CA ASP A 122 -13.60 6.90 -1.91
C ASP A 122 -12.44 7.39 -1.04
N MET A 123 -11.84 8.48 -1.49
CA MET A 123 -11.11 9.38 -0.61
C MET A 123 -12.12 10.43 -0.11
N LEU A 124 -12.35 10.44 1.21
CA LEU A 124 -13.28 11.35 1.87
C LEU A 124 -12.62 12.72 2.18
N GLU A 125 -13.43 13.71 2.52
CA GLU A 125 -13.00 15.04 2.97
C GLU A 125 -12.25 15.87 1.90
N LEU A 126 -12.46 15.60 0.61
CA LEU A 126 -11.81 16.29 -0.51
C LEU A 126 -12.56 17.55 -0.99
N GLY A 127 -13.76 17.82 -0.46
CA GLY A 127 -14.58 18.97 -0.85
C GLY A 127 -14.92 18.98 -2.35
N ALA A 128 -14.82 20.13 -3.00
CA ALA A 128 -15.17 20.31 -4.42
C ALA A 128 -14.27 19.53 -5.40
N ASP A 129 -13.10 19.10 -4.96
CA ASP A 129 -12.16 18.33 -5.81
C ASP A 129 -12.41 16.81 -5.74
N SER A 130 -13.44 16.33 -5.01
CA SER A 130 -13.66 14.91 -4.76
C SER A 130 -13.67 14.08 -6.04
N ALA A 131 -14.58 14.36 -6.96
CA ALA A 131 -14.71 13.61 -8.20
C ALA A 131 -13.40 13.59 -9.01
N ARG A 132 -12.74 14.74 -9.15
CA ARG A 132 -11.49 14.87 -9.90
C ARG A 132 -10.35 14.03 -9.30
N LEU A 133 -10.20 14.07 -7.98
CA LEU A 133 -9.12 13.35 -7.28
C LEU A 133 -9.39 11.84 -7.23
N ASN A 134 -10.64 11.43 -7.09
CA ASN A 134 -11.03 10.03 -7.16
C ASN A 134 -10.86 9.49 -8.61
N ALA A 135 -11.20 10.24 -9.65
CA ALA A 135 -10.89 9.88 -11.03
C ALA A 135 -9.37 9.74 -11.28
N GLU A 136 -8.58 10.64 -10.72
CA GLU A 136 -7.11 10.54 -10.79
C GLU A 136 -6.59 9.24 -10.15
N SER A 137 -7.21 8.75 -9.07
CA SER A 137 -6.84 7.47 -8.45
C SER A 137 -7.09 6.29 -9.39
N GLY A 138 -8.22 6.26 -10.06
CA GLY A 138 -8.54 5.25 -11.07
C GLY A 138 -7.53 5.24 -12.22
N ARG A 139 -7.22 6.42 -12.77
CA ARG A 139 -6.21 6.58 -13.83
C ARG A 139 -4.84 6.05 -13.38
N ARG A 140 -4.40 6.41 -12.20
CA ARG A 140 -3.11 5.96 -11.65
C ARG A 140 -3.06 4.47 -11.41
N ALA A 141 -4.17 3.84 -11.01
CA ALA A 141 -4.24 2.39 -10.88
C ALA A 141 -4.02 1.69 -12.22
N ALA A 142 -4.68 2.15 -13.27
CA ALA A 142 -4.49 1.62 -14.63
C ALA A 142 -3.03 1.82 -15.10
N GLN A 143 -2.48 3.01 -14.93
CA GLN A 143 -1.07 3.32 -15.27
C GLN A 143 -0.07 2.51 -14.46
N ALA A 144 -0.39 2.14 -13.22
CA ALA A 144 0.44 1.26 -12.40
C ALA A 144 0.39 -0.21 -12.84
N GLY A 145 -0.45 -0.54 -13.82
CA GLY A 145 -0.54 -1.85 -14.45
C GLY A 145 -1.50 -2.80 -13.76
N PHE A 146 -2.52 -2.30 -13.07
CA PHE A 146 -3.64 -3.13 -12.65
C PHE A 146 -4.51 -3.50 -13.84
N ASP A 147 -4.82 -4.79 -13.98
CA ASP A 147 -5.64 -5.32 -15.08
C ASP A 147 -7.14 -5.08 -14.84
N VAL A 148 -7.54 -5.18 -13.55
CA VAL A 148 -8.93 -5.00 -13.12
C VAL A 148 -8.98 -3.96 -12.00
N ILE A 149 -9.91 -3.02 -12.11
CA ILE A 149 -10.19 -2.03 -11.07
C ILE A 149 -11.64 -2.19 -10.66
N ILE A 150 -11.85 -2.54 -9.39
CA ILE A 150 -13.18 -2.61 -8.77
C ILE A 150 -13.37 -1.32 -7.99
N ALA A 151 -14.24 -0.45 -8.49
CA ALA A 151 -14.54 0.83 -7.87
C ALA A 151 -15.76 0.70 -6.95
N VAL A 152 -15.65 1.19 -5.72
CA VAL A 152 -16.69 1.10 -4.68
C VAL A 152 -16.88 2.44 -3.97
N GLY A 153 -18.09 2.69 -3.48
CA GLY A 153 -18.43 3.91 -2.74
C GLY A 153 -19.18 4.94 -3.58
N ASP A 154 -19.36 6.13 -3.02
CA ASP A 154 -20.13 7.21 -3.65
C ASP A 154 -19.41 7.80 -4.88
N GLU A 155 -18.08 7.75 -4.91
CA GLU A 155 -17.23 8.21 -6.02
C GLU A 155 -16.80 7.07 -6.95
N ALA A 156 -17.44 5.91 -6.88
CA ALA A 156 -17.08 4.74 -7.69
C ALA A 156 -17.10 5.05 -9.19
N GLU A 157 -18.10 5.81 -9.67
CA GLU A 157 -18.18 6.23 -11.08
C GLU A 157 -17.02 7.15 -11.47
N SER A 158 -16.64 8.08 -10.60
CA SER A 158 -15.47 8.94 -10.83
C SER A 158 -14.17 8.12 -10.96
N ILE A 159 -13.97 7.14 -10.08
CA ILE A 159 -12.82 6.22 -10.13
C ILE A 159 -12.84 5.43 -11.44
N ALA A 160 -14.02 4.91 -11.81
CA ALA A 160 -14.23 4.14 -13.04
C ALA A 160 -13.89 4.95 -14.28
N ASP A 161 -14.40 6.17 -14.39
CA ASP A 161 -14.14 7.09 -15.50
C ASP A 161 -12.62 7.32 -15.69
N GLY A 162 -11.93 7.57 -14.57
CA GLY A 162 -10.49 7.76 -14.59
C GLY A 162 -9.72 6.54 -15.09
N ALA A 163 -10.11 5.35 -14.66
CA ALA A 163 -9.48 4.09 -15.05
C ALA A 163 -9.73 3.72 -16.52
N GLN A 164 -10.94 3.94 -17.00
CA GLN A 164 -11.34 3.65 -18.38
C GLN A 164 -10.56 4.47 -19.41
N THR A 165 -10.12 5.68 -19.07
CA THR A 165 -9.29 6.50 -19.97
C THR A 165 -7.96 5.83 -20.35
N GLU A 166 -7.48 4.91 -19.51
CA GLU A 166 -6.23 4.15 -19.71
C GLU A 166 -6.49 2.71 -20.20
N GLY A 167 -7.75 2.35 -20.50
CA GLY A 167 -8.12 1.04 -21.05
C GLY A 167 -8.16 -0.12 -20.06
N ALA A 168 -8.21 0.16 -18.75
CA ALA A 168 -8.36 -0.89 -17.73
C ALA A 168 -9.76 -1.51 -17.75
N HIS A 169 -9.86 -2.79 -17.37
CA HIS A 169 -11.17 -3.41 -17.10
C HIS A 169 -11.71 -2.89 -15.76
N VAL A 170 -12.88 -2.27 -15.80
CA VAL A 170 -13.48 -1.63 -14.63
C VAL A 170 -14.80 -2.30 -14.25
N ILE A 171 -14.98 -2.52 -12.97
CA ILE A 171 -16.21 -3.02 -12.36
C ILE A 171 -16.64 -1.99 -11.31
N VAL A 172 -17.86 -1.47 -11.42
CA VAL A 172 -18.47 -0.66 -10.37
C VAL A 172 -19.35 -1.58 -9.52
N ALA A 173 -19.15 -1.58 -8.22
CA ALA A 173 -19.82 -2.47 -7.27
C ALA A 173 -20.05 -1.80 -5.92
N THR A 174 -20.95 -2.35 -5.13
CA THR A 174 -20.98 -2.06 -3.69
C THR A 174 -19.84 -2.80 -2.97
N VAL A 175 -19.51 -2.38 -1.75
CA VAL A 175 -18.49 -3.07 -0.93
C VAL A 175 -18.88 -4.54 -0.69
N GLU A 176 -20.18 -4.82 -0.52
CA GLU A 176 -20.73 -6.16 -0.33
C GLU A 176 -20.62 -7.05 -1.57
N GLU A 177 -20.67 -6.46 -2.74
CA GLU A 177 -20.59 -7.17 -4.04
C GLU A 177 -19.15 -7.34 -4.51
N ALA A 178 -18.24 -6.45 -4.10
CA ALA A 178 -16.87 -6.39 -4.63
C ALA A 178 -16.13 -7.72 -4.54
N ALA A 179 -16.28 -8.47 -3.44
CA ALA A 179 -15.63 -9.77 -3.29
C ALA A 179 -16.15 -10.82 -4.28
N ARG A 180 -17.41 -10.71 -4.71
CA ARG A 180 -18.08 -11.65 -5.63
C ARG A 180 -18.09 -11.18 -7.08
N SER A 181 -17.63 -9.97 -7.35
CA SER A 181 -17.65 -9.38 -8.70
C SER A 181 -16.59 -9.98 -9.64
N LEU A 182 -15.67 -10.79 -9.09
CA LEU A 182 -14.57 -11.39 -9.84
C LEU A 182 -14.28 -12.80 -9.33
N GLY A 183 -13.95 -13.73 -10.23
CA GLY A 183 -13.39 -15.04 -9.86
C GLY A 183 -11.93 -14.88 -9.42
N TRP A 184 -11.63 -15.16 -8.15
CA TRP A 184 -10.29 -15.02 -7.55
C TRP A 184 -9.44 -16.25 -7.80
N THR A 185 -8.19 -16.02 -8.24
CA THR A 185 -7.24 -17.08 -8.57
C THR A 185 -5.93 -16.96 -7.78
N SER A 186 -5.12 -18.01 -7.79
CA SER A 186 -3.78 -18.05 -7.21
C SER A 186 -2.80 -17.04 -7.84
N HIS A 187 -3.10 -16.54 -9.03
CA HIS A 187 -2.27 -15.58 -9.77
C HIS A 187 -2.60 -14.12 -9.42
N ASP A 188 -3.62 -13.88 -8.58
CA ASP A 188 -4.05 -12.53 -8.26
C ASP A 188 -3.16 -11.85 -7.23
N VAL A 189 -2.86 -10.59 -7.51
CA VAL A 189 -2.26 -9.64 -6.59
C VAL A 189 -3.26 -8.50 -6.39
N VAL A 190 -3.84 -8.46 -5.20
CA VAL A 190 -4.98 -7.59 -4.88
C VAL A 190 -4.53 -6.45 -3.98
N LEU A 191 -4.91 -5.22 -4.30
CA LEU A 191 -4.81 -4.06 -3.42
C LEU A 191 -6.20 -3.64 -2.96
N LEU A 192 -6.41 -3.47 -1.65
CA LEU A 192 -7.58 -2.81 -1.09
C LEU A 192 -7.17 -1.43 -0.59
N LYS A 193 -7.77 -0.36 -1.15
CA LYS A 193 -7.45 1.02 -0.76
C LYS A 193 -8.67 1.93 -0.75
N ALA A 194 -9.00 2.48 0.41
CA ALA A 194 -10.11 3.40 0.61
C ALA A 194 -9.96 4.19 1.91
N SER A 195 -10.79 5.21 2.10
CA SER A 195 -11.00 5.83 3.39
C SER A 195 -11.67 4.88 4.38
N ARG A 196 -11.43 5.07 5.67
CA ARG A 196 -11.88 4.17 6.76
C ARG A 196 -13.38 3.90 6.76
N GLY A 197 -14.18 4.91 6.37
CA GLY A 197 -15.64 4.82 6.37
C GLY A 197 -16.23 3.68 5.54
N LEU A 198 -15.53 3.23 4.49
CA LEU A 198 -15.99 2.13 3.63
C LEU A 198 -15.76 0.74 4.22
N ALA A 199 -14.94 0.61 5.27
CA ALA A 199 -14.63 -0.68 5.90
C ALA A 199 -14.21 -1.78 4.91
N LEU A 200 -13.32 -1.42 3.97
CA LEU A 200 -12.96 -2.24 2.80
C LEU A 200 -12.24 -3.56 3.18
N GLU A 201 -11.74 -3.69 4.39
CA GLU A 201 -11.20 -4.95 4.93
C GLU A 201 -12.24 -6.09 4.94
N ARG A 202 -13.53 -5.77 4.80
CA ARG A 202 -14.60 -6.78 4.64
C ARG A 202 -14.43 -7.55 3.33
N VAL A 203 -14.09 -6.85 2.25
CA VAL A 203 -13.79 -7.47 0.95
C VAL A 203 -12.64 -8.46 1.10
N GLY A 204 -11.57 -8.08 1.80
CA GLY A 204 -10.43 -8.97 2.04
C GLY A 204 -10.80 -10.24 2.80
N ARG A 205 -11.67 -10.14 3.80
CA ARG A 205 -12.17 -11.33 4.53
C ARG A 205 -12.96 -12.26 3.61
N ASP A 206 -13.85 -11.71 2.78
CA ASP A 206 -14.70 -12.50 1.90
C ASP A 206 -13.88 -13.18 0.78
N VAL A 207 -12.89 -12.48 0.20
CA VAL A 207 -11.92 -13.05 -0.78
C VAL A 207 -11.15 -14.24 -0.19
N PHE A 208 -10.79 -14.19 1.10
CA PHE A 208 -10.10 -15.30 1.77
C PHE A 208 -11.06 -16.45 2.07
N ALA A 209 -12.29 -16.17 2.53
CA ALA A 209 -13.29 -17.21 2.83
C ALA A 209 -13.70 -18.02 1.59
N GLU A 210 -13.79 -17.39 0.42
CA GLU A 210 -14.08 -18.10 -0.84
C GLU A 210 -12.99 -19.12 -1.21
N GLY A 211 -11.71 -18.84 -0.90
CA GLY A 211 -10.61 -19.78 -1.13
C GLY A 211 -10.64 -21.01 -0.21
N GLU A 212 -11.09 -20.84 1.04
CA GLU A 212 -11.24 -21.96 1.98
C GLU A 212 -12.40 -22.88 1.62
N ALA A 213 -13.43 -22.36 0.95
CA ALA A 213 -14.59 -23.15 0.51
C ALA A 213 -14.32 -23.99 -0.76
N GLN A 214 -13.23 -23.71 -1.50
CA GLN A 214 -12.84 -24.37 -2.76
C GLN A 214 -11.68 -25.37 -2.57
N ALA A 215 -11.06 -25.41 -1.39
CA ALA A 215 -9.95 -26.31 -1.05
C ALA A 215 -10.44 -27.57 -0.33
#